data_990a6bc1a625e8737beb4a3fa4cdb250
#
_entry.id   990a6bc1a625e8737beb4a3fa4cdb250
#
_cell.length_a   1.000
_cell.length_b   1.000
_cell.length_c   1.000
_cell.angle_alpha   90.00
_cell.angle_beta   90.00
_cell.angle_gamma   90.00
#
_symmetry.space_group_name_H-M   'P 1'
#
loop_
_entity.id
_entity.type
_entity.pdbx_description
1 polymer ?
#
loop_
_entity_poly.entity_id
_entity_poly.type
_entity_poly.pdbx_seq_one_letter_code
_entity_poly.pdbx_strand_id
1 'polypeptide(L)'
;MPMMMIPCRSVRISVALAALLLLSACATAKPSPPVSGLDTPNQDASLYGLVLAGQAAAVAGRNQEAADYLAQALEIDPENTQVAERAFAMALMSGNVHRAAQLASDKIKPDSAVHPLSVVTRAVDALASDPASPGGKTALQLLSSNTVSGPYQNAALLMLPLSAAAAGDWNTALALPASEGNAAVALFAQANQALLYERAGRKADAAKLYQALIAADQGGNYLTLAYGAFLERQGQRQEAKAIYDAALLGDPQNQLAKDALSRLQARKPGPPLATIRQTAASLMMASAMAASNQRQSQASLVFVQLALRLDPKRDEAILMAGELLGANRDHDSARSMFAKVSEKSPQYVQARSRMAWSLNQSGDTNAAIALARETVAKNPSNIIALSTLADILRVNSLFEDSIIVVNQLIANKPEPSWGDYFSRGVSLDRVGRWTEAEKDLKKAFEMNPNEPDVLNYLGYSWIERGENLEQAVELVKRAVAARPDSGAITDSLGWGYYKLGNFQLAVELLERAAQLDASDPDLNNHLGDAYWQVGRKIEAQFQWNRVLTLSPSDKLKAEVEAKLVSGLPALKPMPLAPQSPAKSDKPMLLPKGGTTT
;
A
#
# COMPACT_ATOMS: atom_id res chain seq x y z
N MET A 1 -9.53 51.18 11.14
CA MET A 1 -8.06 51.24 10.95
C MET A 1 -7.61 49.88 10.49
N PRO A 2 -6.80 49.74 9.46
CA PRO A 2 -6.94 48.69 8.45
C PRO A 2 -6.24 47.38 8.80
N MET A 3 -6.90 46.30 8.41
CA MET A 3 -6.47 44.92 8.31
C MET A 3 -5.26 44.78 7.38
N MET A 4 -4.15 44.33 7.89
CA MET A 4 -2.94 44.03 7.11
C MET A 4 -3.01 42.59 6.62
N MET A 5 -3.33 42.38 5.35
CA MET A 5 -3.23 41.12 4.63
C MET A 5 -1.76 40.77 4.42
N ILE A 6 -1.33 39.64 4.94
CA ILE A 6 -0.05 39.02 4.61
C ILE A 6 -0.27 38.07 3.42
N PRO A 7 0.44 38.23 2.29
CA PRO A 7 0.27 37.38 1.13
C PRO A 7 0.93 36.01 1.39
N CYS A 8 0.13 34.97 1.23
CA CYS A 8 0.56 33.58 1.20
C CYS A 8 1.47 33.36 -0.04
N ARG A 9 2.78 33.25 0.17
CA ARG A 9 3.71 32.83 -0.88
C ARG A 9 3.51 31.34 -1.15
N SER A 10 2.81 31.04 -2.23
CA SER A 10 2.77 29.72 -2.85
C SER A 10 4.18 29.32 -3.28
N VAL A 11 4.77 28.35 -2.57
CA VAL A 11 6.01 27.71 -2.98
C VAL A 11 5.70 26.83 -4.20
N ARG A 12 6.21 27.27 -5.37
CA ARG A 12 6.20 26.48 -6.61
C ARG A 12 7.23 25.35 -6.48
N ILE A 13 6.80 24.19 -5.98
CA ILE A 13 7.52 22.92 -6.09
C ILE A 13 6.63 22.01 -6.92
N SER A 14 6.80 22.01 -8.23
CA SER A 14 6.23 21.00 -9.13
C SER A 14 6.55 21.34 -10.58
N VAL A 15 7.73 21.03 -11.07
CA VAL A 15 7.96 21.03 -12.53
C VAL A 15 8.76 19.84 -13.04
N ALA A 16 9.49 19.11 -12.21
CA ALA A 16 10.37 18.03 -12.71
C ALA A 16 9.72 16.63 -12.82
N LEU A 17 8.51 16.40 -12.24
CA LEU A 17 7.78 15.13 -12.38
C LEU A 17 6.50 15.25 -13.22
N ALA A 18 6.06 16.46 -13.54
CA ALA A 18 4.80 16.73 -14.26
C ALA A 18 4.88 16.50 -15.80
N ALA A 19 6.04 16.26 -16.35
CA ALA A 19 6.18 15.98 -17.79
C ALA A 19 5.76 14.53 -18.18
N LEU A 20 5.35 13.69 -17.22
CA LEU A 20 4.87 12.32 -17.44
C LEU A 20 3.34 12.15 -17.31
N LEU A 21 2.59 13.23 -17.01
CA LEU A 21 1.16 13.14 -16.65
C LEU A 21 0.23 14.01 -17.52
N LEU A 22 0.47 14.12 -18.80
CA LEU A 22 -0.52 14.73 -19.71
C LEU A 22 -0.91 13.74 -20.80
N LEU A 23 -1.80 12.78 -20.47
CA LEU A 23 -2.73 12.11 -21.39
C LEU A 23 -3.66 11.20 -20.56
N SER A 24 -4.52 11.82 -19.73
CA SER A 24 -5.71 11.12 -19.21
C SER A 24 -6.92 11.72 -19.90
N ALA A 25 -7.24 11.21 -21.08
CA ALA A 25 -8.53 11.43 -21.72
C ALA A 25 -8.95 10.13 -22.40
N CYS A 26 -10.05 9.57 -21.88
CA CYS A 26 -10.98 8.63 -22.51
C CYS A 26 -10.41 7.48 -23.35
N ALA A 27 -10.34 6.29 -22.76
CA ALA A 27 -10.62 5.08 -23.47
C ALA A 27 -11.04 3.98 -22.48
N THR A 28 -12.33 3.74 -22.34
CA THR A 28 -12.90 2.46 -21.95
C THR A 28 -12.71 1.49 -23.13
N ALA A 29 -11.48 1.04 -23.34
CA ALA A 29 -11.18 -0.05 -24.25
C ALA A 29 -10.97 -1.31 -23.39
N LYS A 30 -11.77 -2.34 -23.65
CA LYS A 30 -11.50 -3.70 -23.15
C LYS A 30 -10.04 -4.02 -23.46
N PRO A 31 -9.29 -4.64 -22.54
CA PRO A 31 -7.94 -5.09 -22.85
C PRO A 31 -8.01 -6.07 -24.04
N SER A 32 -7.33 -5.71 -25.12
CA SER A 32 -7.09 -6.65 -26.21
C SER A 32 -6.30 -7.83 -25.67
N PRO A 33 -6.55 -9.07 -26.13
CA PRO A 33 -5.76 -10.22 -25.70
C PRO A 33 -4.28 -9.96 -25.99
N PRO A 34 -3.37 -10.50 -25.18
CA PRO A 34 -1.94 -10.34 -25.40
C PRO A 34 -1.60 -10.83 -26.81
N VAL A 35 -0.95 -10.00 -27.59
CA VAL A 35 -0.39 -10.39 -28.87
C VAL A 35 0.80 -11.30 -28.55
N SER A 36 0.55 -12.59 -28.40
CA SER A 36 1.57 -13.62 -28.34
C SER A 36 2.21 -13.69 -29.73
N GLY A 37 3.43 -13.17 -29.86
CA GLY A 37 4.16 -13.29 -31.11
C GLY A 37 5.21 -12.22 -31.38
N LEU A 38 5.90 -11.71 -30.34
CA LEU A 38 7.09 -10.86 -30.52
C LEU A 38 8.33 -11.50 -29.88
N ASP A 39 8.59 -12.76 -30.23
CA ASP A 39 9.76 -13.50 -29.73
C ASP A 39 11.05 -13.25 -30.52
N THR A 40 11.07 -12.31 -31.45
CA THR A 40 12.31 -11.87 -32.11
C THR A 40 12.34 -10.36 -32.24
N PRO A 41 13.46 -9.70 -31.91
CA PRO A 41 13.63 -8.28 -32.18
C PRO A 41 13.43 -8.06 -33.69
N ASN A 42 12.41 -7.28 -34.04
CA ASN A 42 12.14 -6.95 -35.42
C ASN A 42 13.31 -6.06 -35.90
N GLN A 43 14.21 -6.59 -36.73
CA GLN A 43 15.35 -5.87 -37.29
C GLN A 43 14.97 -4.61 -38.10
N ASP A 44 13.68 -4.45 -38.40
CA ASP A 44 13.08 -3.32 -39.12
C ASP A 44 12.35 -2.31 -38.23
N ALA A 45 12.46 -2.41 -36.91
CA ALA A 45 11.77 -1.48 -36.01
C ALA A 45 12.38 -0.08 -36.10
N SER A 46 11.56 0.91 -36.40
CA SER A 46 12.02 2.31 -36.41
C SER A 46 12.27 2.84 -35.00
N LEU A 47 13.19 3.81 -34.86
CA LEU A 47 13.42 4.53 -33.59
C LEU A 47 12.11 5.00 -32.96
N TYR A 48 11.24 5.63 -33.77
CA TYR A 48 9.95 6.14 -33.30
C TYR A 48 9.01 5.01 -32.81
N GLY A 49 8.97 3.87 -33.54
CA GLY A 49 8.20 2.69 -33.15
C GLY A 49 8.66 2.11 -31.81
N LEU A 50 9.96 1.99 -31.61
CA LEU A 50 10.54 1.49 -30.34
C LEU A 50 10.26 2.43 -29.17
N VAL A 51 10.38 3.75 -29.37
CA VAL A 51 10.07 4.74 -28.33
C VAL A 51 8.59 4.69 -27.95
N LEU A 52 7.67 4.58 -28.94
CA LEU A 52 6.24 4.44 -28.68
C LEU A 52 5.90 3.13 -27.98
N ALA A 53 6.49 2.02 -28.40
CA ALA A 53 6.30 0.72 -27.75
C ALA A 53 6.79 0.76 -26.28
N GLY A 54 7.97 1.35 -26.05
CA GLY A 54 8.51 1.56 -24.71
C GLY A 54 7.61 2.44 -23.85
N GLN A 55 7.04 3.50 -24.41
CA GLN A 55 6.11 4.37 -23.71
C GLN A 55 4.78 3.65 -23.40
N ALA A 56 4.23 2.90 -24.33
CA ALA A 56 3.01 2.11 -24.13
C ALA A 56 3.22 1.03 -23.04
N ALA A 57 4.36 0.34 -23.07
CA ALA A 57 4.73 -0.63 -22.03
C ALA A 57 4.86 0.04 -20.65
N ALA A 58 5.50 1.22 -20.57
CA ALA A 58 5.63 1.97 -19.32
C ALA A 58 4.27 2.40 -18.73
N VAL A 59 3.36 2.90 -19.58
CA VAL A 59 1.98 3.25 -19.16
C VAL A 59 1.19 2.02 -18.70
N ALA A 60 1.45 0.87 -19.32
CA ALA A 60 0.86 -0.41 -18.91
C ALA A 60 1.51 -1.02 -17.65
N GLY A 61 2.50 -0.37 -17.03
CA GLY A 61 3.25 -0.86 -15.86
C GLY A 61 4.33 -1.90 -16.18
N ARG A 62 4.52 -2.28 -17.45
CA ARG A 62 5.48 -3.30 -17.88
C ARG A 62 6.90 -2.73 -17.99
N ASN A 63 7.51 -2.42 -16.84
CA ASN A 63 8.76 -1.67 -16.77
C ASN A 63 9.94 -2.38 -17.46
N GLN A 64 10.03 -3.72 -17.38
CA GLN A 64 11.10 -4.48 -18.06
C GLN A 64 10.99 -4.35 -19.58
N GLU A 65 9.79 -4.56 -20.12
CA GLU A 65 9.54 -4.43 -21.56
C GLU A 65 9.82 -3.00 -22.05
N ALA A 66 9.41 -2.00 -21.26
CA ALA A 66 9.71 -0.60 -21.56
C ALA A 66 11.22 -0.33 -21.59
N ALA A 67 11.98 -0.87 -20.64
CA ALA A 67 13.43 -0.75 -20.61
C ALA A 67 14.10 -1.41 -21.83
N ASP A 68 13.60 -2.58 -22.26
CA ASP A 68 14.12 -3.33 -23.40
C ASP A 68 13.89 -2.59 -24.73
N TYR A 69 12.67 -2.05 -24.96
CA TYR A 69 12.39 -1.24 -26.15
C TYR A 69 13.21 0.04 -26.20
N LEU A 70 13.36 0.74 -25.07
CA LEU A 70 14.14 1.97 -25.01
C LEU A 70 15.65 1.70 -25.15
N ALA A 71 16.13 0.55 -24.69
CA ALA A 71 17.51 0.12 -24.94
C ALA A 71 17.77 -0.11 -26.44
N GLN A 72 16.87 -0.80 -27.14
CA GLN A 72 16.93 -0.97 -28.60
C GLN A 72 16.86 0.38 -29.35
N ALA A 73 16.04 1.31 -28.88
CA ALA A 73 15.97 2.65 -29.45
C ALA A 73 17.33 3.38 -29.35
N LEU A 74 18.06 3.19 -28.23
CA LEU A 74 19.41 3.76 -28.03
C LEU A 74 20.49 3.09 -28.90
N GLU A 75 20.28 1.86 -29.37
CA GLU A 75 21.17 1.24 -30.35
C GLU A 75 21.08 1.93 -31.71
N ILE A 76 19.89 2.46 -32.08
CA ILE A 76 19.65 3.17 -33.33
C ILE A 76 20.13 4.63 -33.22
N ASP A 77 19.83 5.31 -32.11
CA ASP A 77 20.23 6.71 -31.86
C ASP A 77 20.91 6.84 -30.48
N PRO A 78 22.22 6.51 -30.40
CA PRO A 78 22.96 6.49 -29.13
C PRO A 78 23.10 7.87 -28.46
N GLU A 79 22.94 8.96 -29.17
CA GLU A 79 23.09 10.32 -28.64
C GLU A 79 21.78 10.96 -28.17
N ASN A 80 20.66 10.23 -28.25
CA ASN A 80 19.36 10.71 -27.84
C ASN A 80 19.24 10.76 -26.32
N THR A 81 19.48 11.93 -25.75
CA THR A 81 19.48 12.13 -24.30
C THR A 81 18.12 11.85 -23.65
N GLN A 82 17.01 12.19 -24.34
CA GLN A 82 15.66 11.96 -23.81
C GLN A 82 15.33 10.46 -23.73
N VAL A 83 15.73 9.70 -24.76
CA VAL A 83 15.57 8.23 -24.74
C VAL A 83 16.45 7.62 -23.66
N ALA A 84 17.68 8.12 -23.50
CA ALA A 84 18.60 7.66 -22.46
C ALA A 84 18.07 7.88 -21.03
N GLU A 85 17.49 9.05 -20.76
CA GLU A 85 16.88 9.35 -19.47
C GLU A 85 15.69 8.42 -19.17
N ARG A 86 14.85 8.16 -20.17
CA ARG A 86 13.72 7.22 -20.04
C ARG A 86 14.20 5.78 -19.86
N ALA A 87 15.17 5.34 -20.65
CA ALA A 87 15.76 4.01 -20.53
C ALA A 87 16.39 3.81 -19.14
N PHE A 88 17.11 4.81 -18.62
CA PHE A 88 17.64 4.83 -17.26
C PHE A 88 16.52 4.65 -16.21
N ALA A 89 15.45 5.43 -16.30
CA ALA A 89 14.34 5.35 -15.35
C ALA A 89 13.65 3.98 -15.40
N MET A 90 13.38 3.45 -16.59
CA MET A 90 12.73 2.14 -16.76
C MET A 90 13.64 0.99 -16.29
N ALA A 91 14.95 1.06 -16.56
CA ALA A 91 15.90 0.09 -16.04
C ALA A 91 15.95 0.07 -14.51
N LEU A 92 15.83 1.24 -13.85
CA LEU A 92 15.72 1.33 -12.39
C LEU A 92 14.40 0.71 -11.89
N MET A 93 13.27 1.07 -12.48
CA MET A 93 11.96 0.60 -12.04
C MET A 93 11.79 -0.91 -12.27
N SER A 94 12.41 -1.48 -13.31
CA SER A 94 12.45 -2.93 -13.55
C SER A 94 13.41 -3.69 -12.61
N GLY A 95 14.24 -2.97 -11.84
CA GLY A 95 15.23 -3.56 -10.93
C GLY A 95 16.59 -3.84 -11.57
N ASN A 96 16.79 -3.50 -12.84
CA ASN A 96 18.11 -3.62 -13.48
C ASN A 96 19.00 -2.40 -13.14
N VAL A 97 19.32 -2.26 -11.85
CA VAL A 97 20.11 -1.13 -11.31
C VAL A 97 21.49 -1.05 -11.94
N HIS A 98 22.11 -2.21 -12.27
CA HIS A 98 23.41 -2.22 -12.92
C HIS A 98 23.36 -1.59 -14.33
N ARG A 99 22.38 -1.95 -15.14
CA ARG A 99 22.15 -1.35 -16.46
C ARG A 99 21.83 0.14 -16.35
N ALA A 100 21.01 0.52 -15.37
CA ALA A 100 20.72 1.93 -15.09
C ALA A 100 22.01 2.71 -14.74
N ALA A 101 22.90 2.13 -13.92
CA ALA A 101 24.19 2.77 -13.58
C ALA A 101 25.11 2.96 -14.80
N GLN A 102 25.14 1.99 -15.72
CA GLN A 102 25.86 2.12 -17.00
C GLN A 102 25.29 3.26 -17.85
N LEU A 103 23.97 3.28 -18.07
CA LEU A 103 23.30 4.36 -18.81
C LEU A 103 23.56 5.73 -18.15
N ALA A 104 23.53 5.78 -16.82
CA ALA A 104 23.81 6.98 -16.05
C ALA A 104 25.26 7.48 -16.25
N SER A 105 26.23 6.57 -16.35
CA SER A 105 27.64 6.92 -16.60
C SER A 105 27.84 7.48 -18.00
N ASP A 106 27.24 6.84 -18.97
CA ASP A 106 27.57 7.04 -20.38
C ASP A 106 26.72 8.15 -21.02
N LYS A 107 25.49 8.37 -20.56
CA LYS A 107 24.48 9.17 -21.28
C LYS A 107 23.82 10.28 -20.46
N ILE A 108 23.84 10.23 -19.13
CA ILE A 108 23.17 11.25 -18.31
C ILE A 108 24.11 12.42 -18.03
N LYS A 109 23.76 13.59 -18.56
CA LYS A 109 24.56 14.82 -18.40
C LYS A 109 24.31 15.48 -17.02
N PRO A 110 25.27 16.28 -16.52
CA PRO A 110 25.13 16.98 -15.22
C PRO A 110 23.97 17.96 -15.12
N ASP A 111 23.50 18.51 -16.24
CA ASP A 111 22.36 19.43 -16.33
C ASP A 111 21.00 18.72 -16.43
N SER A 112 20.98 17.39 -16.54
CA SER A 112 19.76 16.60 -16.59
C SER A 112 19.00 16.61 -15.26
N ALA A 113 17.68 16.66 -15.32
CA ALA A 113 16.80 16.57 -14.15
C ALA A 113 16.94 15.23 -13.39
N VAL A 114 17.37 14.16 -14.06
CA VAL A 114 17.60 12.85 -13.46
C VAL A 114 19.03 12.66 -12.97
N HIS A 115 19.90 13.67 -13.16
CA HIS A 115 21.31 13.58 -12.72
C HIS A 115 21.47 13.28 -11.20
N PRO A 116 20.74 13.91 -10.27
CA PRO A 116 20.85 13.58 -8.85
C PRO A 116 20.58 12.11 -8.54
N LEU A 117 19.57 11.52 -9.20
CA LEU A 117 19.27 10.09 -9.08
C LEU A 117 20.36 9.23 -9.72
N SER A 118 20.94 9.67 -10.86
CA SER A 118 22.00 8.95 -11.55
C SER A 118 23.25 8.82 -10.67
N VAL A 119 23.61 9.86 -9.92
CA VAL A 119 24.74 9.86 -8.98
C VAL A 119 24.52 8.83 -7.88
N VAL A 120 23.34 8.83 -7.24
CA VAL A 120 22.99 7.86 -6.19
C VAL A 120 22.97 6.44 -6.74
N THR A 121 22.40 6.23 -7.94
CA THR A 121 22.35 4.91 -8.60
C THR A 121 23.74 4.35 -8.85
N ARG A 122 24.64 5.16 -9.40
CA ARG A 122 26.04 4.78 -9.67
C ARG A 122 26.81 4.48 -8.38
N ALA A 123 26.60 5.28 -7.33
CA ALA A 123 27.23 5.06 -6.02
C ALA A 123 26.74 3.74 -5.38
N VAL A 124 25.44 3.46 -5.46
CA VAL A 124 24.85 2.19 -4.99
C VAL A 124 25.41 1.02 -5.80
N ASP A 125 25.45 1.11 -7.12
CA ASP A 125 25.94 0.04 -7.97
C ASP A 125 27.43 -0.25 -7.73
N ALA A 126 28.27 0.79 -7.59
CA ALA A 126 29.68 0.66 -7.26
C ALA A 126 29.88 -0.07 -5.92
N LEU A 127 29.15 0.36 -4.87
CA LEU A 127 29.22 -0.27 -3.55
C LEU A 127 28.71 -1.72 -3.56
N ALA A 128 27.74 -2.03 -4.41
CA ALA A 128 27.18 -3.36 -4.55
C ALA A 128 28.05 -4.32 -5.38
N SER A 129 28.68 -3.83 -6.44
CA SER A 129 29.47 -4.64 -7.38
C SER A 129 30.81 -5.06 -6.78
N ASP A 130 31.44 -4.16 -6.03
CA ASP A 130 32.68 -4.45 -5.33
C ASP A 130 32.60 -3.91 -3.88
N PRO A 131 32.26 -4.75 -2.92
CA PRO A 131 32.19 -4.36 -1.51
C PRO A 131 33.58 -4.08 -0.90
N ALA A 132 34.65 -4.32 -1.61
CA ALA A 132 35.99 -4.00 -1.22
C ALA A 132 36.35 -2.54 -1.59
N SER A 133 37.61 -2.14 -1.28
CA SER A 133 38.10 -0.77 -1.39
C SER A 133 37.81 -0.04 -2.73
N PRO A 134 37.90 -0.68 -3.92
CA PRO A 134 37.63 0.02 -5.18
C PRO A 134 36.19 0.55 -5.29
N GLY A 135 35.21 -0.29 -4.98
CA GLY A 135 33.80 0.11 -5.04
C GLY A 135 33.45 1.20 -4.05
N GLY A 136 33.97 1.12 -2.82
CA GLY A 136 33.84 2.16 -1.81
C GLY A 136 34.45 3.50 -2.24
N LYS A 137 35.66 3.49 -2.85
CA LYS A 137 36.31 4.71 -3.37
C LYS A 137 35.49 5.37 -4.47
N THR A 138 34.98 4.58 -5.41
CA THR A 138 34.13 5.08 -6.49
C THR A 138 32.86 5.69 -5.95
N ALA A 139 32.18 5.03 -5.03
CA ALA A 139 30.96 5.55 -4.40
C ALA A 139 31.22 6.86 -3.62
N LEU A 140 32.31 6.90 -2.85
CA LEU A 140 32.74 8.09 -2.13
C LEU A 140 33.02 9.26 -3.07
N GLN A 141 33.78 9.03 -4.14
CA GLN A 141 34.10 10.05 -5.15
C GLN A 141 32.81 10.60 -5.80
N LEU A 142 31.89 9.73 -6.21
CA LEU A 142 30.62 10.14 -6.83
C LEU A 142 29.82 11.04 -5.90
N LEU A 143 29.68 10.67 -4.64
CA LEU A 143 28.86 11.39 -3.66
C LEU A 143 29.51 12.69 -3.16
N SER A 144 30.86 12.77 -3.12
CA SER A 144 31.57 13.97 -2.70
C SER A 144 31.79 15.00 -3.79
N SER A 145 31.88 14.56 -5.07
CA SER A 145 32.18 15.44 -6.20
C SER A 145 30.92 15.98 -6.89
N ASN A 146 29.72 15.51 -6.53
CA ASN A 146 28.48 15.92 -7.16
C ASN A 146 27.48 16.46 -6.13
N THR A 147 26.81 17.55 -6.47
CA THR A 147 25.71 18.06 -5.68
C THR A 147 24.46 17.24 -5.98
N VAL A 148 23.99 16.45 -5.00
CA VAL A 148 22.72 15.72 -5.08
C VAL A 148 21.65 16.55 -4.42
N SER A 149 20.60 16.90 -5.16
CA SER A 149 19.49 17.72 -4.71
C SER A 149 18.15 16.97 -4.76
N GLY A 150 17.09 17.63 -4.25
CA GLY A 150 15.73 17.08 -4.30
C GLY A 150 15.53 15.85 -3.41
N PRO A 151 14.67 14.90 -3.81
CA PRO A 151 14.28 13.78 -2.95
C PRO A 151 15.43 12.79 -2.66
N TYR A 152 16.54 12.88 -3.40
CA TYR A 152 17.69 11.98 -3.26
C TYR A 152 18.81 12.54 -2.37
N GLN A 153 18.71 13.82 -1.98
CA GLN A 153 19.72 14.53 -1.15
C GLN A 153 19.99 13.80 0.16
N ASN A 154 18.95 13.45 0.89
CA ASN A 154 19.09 12.76 2.19
C ASN A 154 19.74 11.38 2.04
N ALA A 155 19.38 10.64 1.00
CA ALA A 155 19.98 9.33 0.73
C ALA A 155 21.48 9.46 0.41
N ALA A 156 21.87 10.43 -0.41
CA ALA A 156 23.27 10.70 -0.74
C ALA A 156 24.07 11.11 0.51
N LEU A 157 23.51 12.02 1.32
CA LEU A 157 24.11 12.51 2.56
C LEU A 157 24.42 11.38 3.54
N LEU A 158 23.44 10.49 3.75
CA LEU A 158 23.57 9.37 4.68
C LEU A 158 24.44 8.22 4.12
N MET A 159 24.54 8.08 2.79
CA MET A 159 25.42 7.10 2.15
C MET A 159 26.89 7.51 2.17
N LEU A 160 27.20 8.80 2.21
CA LEU A 160 28.58 9.29 2.13
C LEU A 160 29.47 8.67 3.22
N PRO A 161 29.13 8.68 4.54
CA PRO A 161 29.93 8.05 5.59
C PRO A 161 30.11 6.54 5.39
N LEU A 162 29.09 5.86 4.89
CA LEU A 162 29.14 4.41 4.61
C LEU A 162 30.10 4.11 3.46
N SER A 163 30.07 4.95 2.41
CA SER A 163 30.99 4.83 1.27
C SER A 163 32.43 5.13 1.68
N ALA A 164 32.64 6.11 2.55
CA ALA A 164 33.95 6.44 3.13
C ALA A 164 34.50 5.26 3.96
N ALA A 165 33.67 4.64 4.78
CA ALA A 165 34.06 3.45 5.55
C ALA A 165 34.42 2.27 4.64
N ALA A 166 33.66 2.06 3.55
CA ALA A 166 33.98 1.05 2.55
C ALA A 166 35.31 1.36 1.81
N ALA A 167 35.62 2.63 1.60
CA ALA A 167 36.88 3.10 1.02
C ALA A 167 38.10 3.00 1.97
N GLY A 168 37.85 2.78 3.26
CA GLY A 168 38.86 2.83 4.32
C GLY A 168 39.19 4.22 4.82
N ASP A 169 38.46 5.24 4.39
CA ASP A 169 38.59 6.63 4.89
C ASP A 169 37.75 6.82 6.16
N TRP A 170 38.33 6.42 7.29
CA TRP A 170 37.69 6.51 8.59
C TRP A 170 37.52 7.94 9.11
N ASN A 171 38.31 8.91 8.63
CA ASN A 171 38.14 10.31 9.02
C ASN A 171 36.82 10.85 8.48
N THR A 172 36.55 10.66 7.20
CA THR A 172 35.27 11.05 6.59
C THR A 172 34.11 10.19 7.09
N ALA A 173 34.33 8.88 7.29
CA ALA A 173 33.30 7.96 7.76
C ALA A 173 32.77 8.30 9.17
N LEU A 174 33.61 8.80 10.05
CA LEU A 174 33.27 9.14 11.43
C LEU A 174 32.88 10.61 11.63
N ALA A 175 32.89 11.42 10.58
CA ALA A 175 32.35 12.76 10.60
C ALA A 175 30.83 12.72 10.46
N LEU A 176 30.12 13.47 11.33
CA LEU A 176 28.66 13.61 11.19
C LEU A 176 28.34 14.47 9.95
N PRO A 177 27.49 13.99 9.05
CA PRO A 177 27.02 14.83 7.95
C PRO A 177 26.11 15.96 8.47
N ALA A 178 26.19 17.13 7.83
CA ALA A 178 25.31 18.25 8.16
C ALA A 178 23.86 17.91 7.77
N SER A 179 22.95 17.89 8.73
CA SER A 179 21.54 17.50 8.54
C SER A 179 20.59 18.66 8.21
N GLU A 180 21.11 19.88 8.08
CA GLU A 180 20.36 21.11 7.71
C GLU A 180 18.99 21.25 8.42
N GLY A 181 18.91 20.89 9.70
CA GLY A 181 17.69 21.00 10.51
C GLY A 181 16.66 19.87 10.33
N ASN A 182 16.94 18.84 9.52
CA ASN A 182 16.08 17.68 9.40
C ASN A 182 16.35 16.66 10.54
N ALA A 183 15.50 16.68 11.57
CA ALA A 183 15.66 15.83 12.76
C ALA A 183 15.69 14.32 12.45
N ALA A 184 14.88 13.86 11.48
CA ALA A 184 14.87 12.45 11.09
C ALA A 184 16.20 12.04 10.43
N VAL A 185 16.73 12.87 9.52
CA VAL A 185 18.03 12.64 8.88
C VAL A 185 19.15 12.66 9.92
N ALA A 186 19.12 13.63 10.87
CA ALA A 186 20.09 13.69 11.96
C ALA A 186 20.08 12.41 12.80
N LEU A 187 18.91 11.90 13.13
CA LEU A 187 18.76 10.66 13.88
C LEU A 187 19.35 9.45 13.14
N PHE A 188 19.01 9.28 11.86
CA PHE A 188 19.59 8.21 11.04
C PHE A 188 21.11 8.34 10.87
N ALA A 189 21.61 9.57 10.72
CA ALA A 189 23.06 9.82 10.65
C ALA A 189 23.77 9.37 11.93
N GLN A 190 23.21 9.72 13.09
CA GLN A 190 23.77 9.33 14.40
C GLN A 190 23.67 7.82 14.65
N ALA A 191 22.55 7.19 14.28
CA ALA A 191 22.40 5.74 14.36
C ALA A 191 23.44 5.00 13.51
N ASN A 192 23.65 5.45 12.26
CA ASN A 192 24.69 4.90 11.39
C ASN A 192 26.10 5.16 11.96
N GLN A 193 26.33 6.31 12.58
CA GLN A 193 27.63 6.63 13.19
C GLN A 193 27.94 5.71 14.37
N ALA A 194 26.96 5.31 15.18
CA ALA A 194 27.15 4.33 16.24
C ALA A 194 27.62 2.97 15.67
N LEU A 195 27.04 2.50 14.56
CA LEU A 195 27.47 1.31 13.84
C LEU A 195 28.90 1.48 13.25
N LEU A 196 29.22 2.66 12.72
CA LEU A 196 30.54 2.94 12.18
C LEU A 196 31.61 3.01 13.27
N TYR A 197 31.31 3.56 14.46
CA TYR A 197 32.20 3.50 15.62
C TYR A 197 32.47 2.04 16.03
N GLU A 198 31.42 1.20 16.13
CA GLU A 198 31.61 -0.21 16.45
C GLU A 198 32.50 -0.91 15.42
N ARG A 199 32.28 -0.66 14.13
CA ARG A 199 33.08 -1.24 13.04
C ARG A 199 34.53 -0.76 13.04
N ALA A 200 34.77 0.50 13.42
CA ALA A 200 36.10 1.05 13.58
C ALA A 200 36.84 0.58 14.88
N GLY A 201 36.19 -0.29 15.67
CA GLY A 201 36.72 -0.75 16.96
C GLY A 201 36.56 0.26 18.11
N ARG A 202 35.93 1.41 17.87
CA ARG A 202 35.69 2.47 18.85
C ARG A 202 34.44 2.16 19.70
N LYS A 203 34.46 1.03 20.40
CA LYS A 203 33.32 0.47 21.14
C LYS A 203 32.76 1.40 22.22
N ALA A 204 33.66 2.15 22.91
CA ALA A 204 33.24 3.10 23.95
C ALA A 204 32.45 4.28 23.36
N ASP A 205 32.85 4.78 22.19
CA ASP A 205 32.16 5.86 21.50
C ASP A 205 30.80 5.39 20.97
N ALA A 206 30.73 4.15 20.43
CA ALA A 206 29.47 3.53 20.01
C ALA A 206 28.48 3.41 21.19
N ALA A 207 28.93 2.89 22.34
CA ALA A 207 28.11 2.74 23.53
C ALA A 207 27.58 4.10 24.01
N LYS A 208 28.46 5.10 24.12
CA LYS A 208 28.11 6.47 24.55
C LYS A 208 27.05 7.08 23.62
N LEU A 209 27.20 6.90 22.31
CA LEU A 209 26.26 7.45 21.35
C LEU A 209 24.89 6.75 21.42
N TYR A 210 24.83 5.41 21.51
CA TYR A 210 23.58 4.68 21.72
C TYR A 210 22.87 5.13 23.00
N GLN A 211 23.59 5.24 24.11
CA GLN A 211 23.03 5.70 25.40
C GLN A 211 22.45 7.12 25.28
N ALA A 212 23.15 8.03 24.61
CA ALA A 212 22.68 9.40 24.43
C ALA A 212 21.39 9.45 23.58
N LEU A 213 21.32 8.65 22.49
CA LEU A 213 20.15 8.60 21.63
C LEU A 213 18.92 8.01 22.33
N ILE A 214 19.11 6.98 23.15
CA ILE A 214 18.01 6.37 23.92
C ILE A 214 17.56 7.32 25.04
N ALA A 215 18.49 7.97 25.77
CA ALA A 215 18.15 8.91 26.80
C ALA A 215 17.37 10.14 26.30
N ALA A 216 17.59 10.53 25.04
CA ALA A 216 16.85 11.60 24.38
C ALA A 216 15.47 11.14 23.81
N ASP A 217 15.06 9.91 24.08
CA ASP A 217 13.85 9.27 23.53
C ASP A 217 13.72 9.40 22.00
N GLN A 218 14.86 9.45 21.34
CA GLN A 218 14.95 9.56 19.89
C GLN A 218 15.02 8.16 19.27
N GLY A 219 14.18 7.89 18.27
CA GLY A 219 14.25 6.68 17.45
C GLY A 219 13.54 5.43 17.98
N GLY A 220 12.84 5.52 19.11
CA GLY A 220 11.93 4.47 19.60
C GLY A 220 12.54 3.05 19.61
N ASN A 221 11.73 2.06 19.30
CA ASN A 221 12.12 0.64 19.32
C ASN A 221 13.31 0.28 18.42
N TYR A 222 13.52 0.99 17.30
CA TYR A 222 14.62 0.68 16.37
C TYR A 222 16.01 0.85 17.04
N LEU A 223 16.25 1.98 17.68
CA LEU A 223 17.55 2.23 18.36
C LEU A 223 17.71 1.38 19.60
N THR A 224 16.64 1.14 20.34
CA THR A 224 16.63 0.24 21.49
C THR A 224 17.09 -1.16 21.09
N LEU A 225 16.53 -1.72 20.01
CA LEU A 225 16.93 -3.03 19.50
C LEU A 225 18.37 -3.04 18.96
N ALA A 226 18.81 -1.97 18.29
CA ALA A 226 20.17 -1.85 17.79
C ALA A 226 21.20 -1.81 18.93
N TYR A 227 20.89 -1.09 20.01
CA TYR A 227 21.74 -1.03 21.21
C TYR A 227 21.79 -2.37 21.94
N GLY A 228 20.65 -3.05 22.11
CA GLY A 228 20.60 -4.40 22.67
C GLY A 228 21.48 -5.37 21.88
N ALA A 229 21.41 -5.35 20.55
CA ALA A 229 22.25 -6.17 19.68
C ALA A 229 23.75 -5.81 19.79
N PHE A 230 24.09 -4.52 19.94
CA PHE A 230 25.45 -4.08 20.23
C PHE A 230 25.96 -4.69 21.56
N LEU A 231 25.17 -4.59 22.62
CA LEU A 231 25.54 -5.14 23.95
C LEU A 231 25.74 -6.67 23.89
N GLU A 232 24.89 -7.41 23.15
CA GLU A 232 25.08 -8.85 22.94
C GLU A 232 26.44 -9.16 22.27
N ARG A 233 26.83 -8.37 21.25
CA ARG A 233 28.13 -8.55 20.58
C ARG A 233 29.34 -8.20 21.48
N GLN A 234 29.11 -7.34 22.48
CA GLN A 234 30.14 -7.04 23.49
C GLN A 234 30.14 -8.05 24.67
N GLY A 235 29.26 -9.06 24.66
CA GLY A 235 29.11 -10.06 25.73
C GLY A 235 28.32 -9.59 26.95
N GLN A 236 27.75 -8.38 26.91
CA GLN A 236 26.98 -7.75 27.98
C GLN A 236 25.52 -8.21 27.94
N ARG A 237 25.30 -9.51 28.24
CA ARG A 237 24.00 -10.18 28.05
C ARG A 237 22.92 -9.70 29.03
N GLN A 238 23.30 -9.34 30.25
CA GLN A 238 22.34 -8.85 31.25
C GLN A 238 21.80 -7.47 30.88
N GLU A 239 22.70 -6.58 30.46
CA GLU A 239 22.37 -5.25 29.98
C GLU A 239 21.54 -5.33 28.70
N ALA A 240 21.90 -6.20 27.75
CA ALA A 240 21.10 -6.45 26.55
C ALA A 240 19.68 -6.90 26.89
N LYS A 241 19.53 -7.80 27.89
CA LYS A 241 18.21 -8.24 28.35
C LYS A 241 17.38 -7.08 28.87
N ALA A 242 17.96 -6.22 29.71
CA ALA A 242 17.25 -5.06 30.26
C ALA A 242 16.75 -4.11 29.16
N ILE A 243 17.55 -3.91 28.10
CA ILE A 243 17.17 -3.10 26.93
C ILE A 243 15.99 -3.73 26.15
N TYR A 244 16.01 -5.05 25.95
CA TYR A 244 14.90 -5.73 25.26
C TYR A 244 13.63 -5.81 26.11
N ASP A 245 13.75 -5.99 27.43
CA ASP A 245 12.61 -5.90 28.34
C ASP A 245 11.97 -4.51 28.31
N ALA A 246 12.78 -3.45 28.29
CA ALA A 246 12.29 -2.08 28.14
C ALA A 246 11.57 -1.86 26.80
N ALA A 247 12.05 -2.43 25.71
CA ALA A 247 11.36 -2.37 24.42
C ALA A 247 9.97 -3.04 24.47
N LEU A 248 9.83 -4.15 25.21
CA LEU A 248 8.53 -4.84 25.40
C LEU A 248 7.59 -4.09 26.34
N LEU A 249 8.10 -3.29 27.26
CA LEU A 249 7.24 -2.41 28.08
C LEU A 249 6.59 -1.32 27.22
N GLY A 250 7.31 -0.79 26.23
CA GLY A 250 6.77 0.19 25.28
C GLY A 250 5.86 -0.43 24.20
N ASP A 251 6.19 -1.63 23.76
CA ASP A 251 5.44 -2.37 22.74
C ASP A 251 5.43 -3.87 23.07
N PRO A 252 4.41 -4.37 23.80
CA PRO A 252 4.31 -5.78 24.19
C PRO A 252 4.22 -6.76 23.01
N GLN A 253 3.92 -6.27 21.81
CA GLN A 253 3.82 -7.09 20.60
C GLN A 253 5.10 -7.08 19.76
N ASN A 254 6.16 -6.41 20.20
CA ASN A 254 7.43 -6.33 19.48
C ASN A 254 8.09 -7.71 19.31
N GLN A 255 7.86 -8.30 18.12
CA GLN A 255 8.37 -9.64 17.83
C GLN A 255 9.90 -9.70 17.82
N LEU A 256 10.58 -8.66 17.35
CA LEU A 256 12.05 -8.60 17.31
C LEU A 256 12.66 -8.62 18.72
N ALA A 257 12.02 -7.94 19.67
CA ALA A 257 12.43 -7.98 21.08
C ALA A 257 12.19 -9.37 21.70
N LYS A 258 11.04 -10.01 21.40
CA LYS A 258 10.73 -11.38 21.84
C LYS A 258 11.75 -12.39 21.30
N ASP A 259 12.10 -12.30 20.02
CA ASP A 259 13.08 -13.15 19.37
C ASP A 259 14.49 -12.94 19.95
N ALA A 260 14.86 -11.68 20.25
CA ALA A 260 16.12 -11.36 20.90
C ALA A 260 16.23 -11.96 22.31
N LEU A 261 15.17 -11.86 23.12
CA LEU A 261 15.11 -12.48 24.44
C LEU A 261 15.17 -14.00 24.36
N SER A 262 14.45 -14.61 23.43
CA SER A 262 14.50 -16.08 23.19
C SER A 262 15.91 -16.52 22.81
N ARG A 263 16.60 -15.76 21.96
CA ARG A 263 18.01 -15.99 21.59
C ARG A 263 18.93 -15.90 22.80
N LEU A 264 18.74 -14.89 23.64
CA LEU A 264 19.50 -14.75 24.90
C LEU A 264 19.28 -15.90 25.86
N GLN A 265 18.01 -16.33 26.07
CA GLN A 265 17.68 -17.50 26.91
C GLN A 265 18.32 -18.78 26.39
N ALA A 266 18.28 -18.99 25.07
CA ALA A 266 18.91 -20.13 24.42
C ALA A 266 20.45 -20.05 24.38
N ARG A 267 21.06 -19.03 24.98
CA ARG A 267 22.50 -18.78 24.98
C ARG A 267 23.14 -18.75 23.60
N LYS A 268 22.36 -18.44 22.57
CA LYS A 268 22.87 -18.27 21.21
C LYS A 268 23.72 -16.97 21.09
N PRO A 269 24.66 -16.90 20.14
CA PRO A 269 25.42 -15.67 19.90
C PRO A 269 24.49 -14.53 19.46
N GLY A 270 24.86 -13.31 19.77
CA GLY A 270 24.19 -12.10 19.27
C GLY A 270 24.25 -11.99 17.74
N PRO A 271 23.37 -11.19 17.13
CA PRO A 271 23.35 -11.03 15.70
C PRO A 271 24.68 -10.41 15.23
N PRO A 272 25.23 -10.83 14.08
CA PRO A 272 26.46 -10.23 13.55
C PRO A 272 26.25 -8.76 13.24
N LEU A 273 27.34 -7.99 13.28
CA LEU A 273 27.31 -6.59 12.84
C LEU A 273 26.94 -6.52 11.35
N ALA A 274 25.90 -5.79 11.03
CA ALA A 274 25.47 -5.61 9.63
C ALA A 274 26.62 -5.09 8.76
N THR A 275 26.79 -5.63 7.57
CA THR A 275 27.80 -5.14 6.62
C THR A 275 27.48 -3.71 6.17
N ILE A 276 28.45 -2.99 5.64
CA ILE A 276 28.22 -1.64 5.08
C ILE A 276 27.11 -1.67 4.01
N ARG A 277 27.09 -2.69 3.15
CA ARG A 277 26.03 -2.88 2.14
C ARG A 277 24.65 -3.06 2.78
N GLN A 278 24.54 -3.89 3.81
CA GLN A 278 23.27 -4.10 4.53
C GLN A 278 22.81 -2.82 5.24
N THR A 279 23.75 -2.06 5.81
CA THR A 279 23.43 -0.76 6.42
C THR A 279 22.93 0.24 5.36
N ALA A 280 23.60 0.32 4.21
CA ALA A 280 23.17 1.14 3.08
C ALA A 280 21.82 0.69 2.50
N ALA A 281 21.56 -0.62 2.44
CA ALA A 281 20.25 -1.16 2.04
C ALA A 281 19.14 -0.74 3.03
N SER A 282 19.41 -0.77 4.34
CA SER A 282 18.45 -0.30 5.36
C SER A 282 18.12 1.18 5.19
N LEU A 283 19.09 1.98 4.81
CA LEU A 283 18.92 3.41 4.53
C LEU A 283 18.05 3.64 3.28
N MET A 284 18.28 2.87 2.21
CA MET A 284 17.41 2.92 1.02
C MET A 284 15.98 2.50 1.36
N MET A 285 15.79 1.48 2.20
CA MET A 285 14.46 1.09 2.68
C MET A 285 13.77 2.17 3.49
N ALA A 286 14.48 2.86 4.37
CA ALA A 286 13.92 4.00 5.11
C ALA A 286 13.47 5.12 4.16
N SER A 287 14.25 5.41 3.12
CA SER A 287 13.89 6.38 2.07
C SER A 287 12.66 5.91 1.25
N ALA A 288 12.58 4.60 0.96
CA ALA A 288 11.43 4.01 0.29
C ALA A 288 10.14 4.15 1.11
N MET A 289 10.21 3.87 2.40
CA MET A 289 9.07 4.02 3.32
C MET A 289 8.63 5.48 3.44
N ALA A 290 9.58 6.42 3.54
CA ALA A 290 9.28 7.86 3.57
C ALA A 290 8.57 8.32 2.28
N ALA A 291 9.03 7.87 1.11
CA ALA A 291 8.39 8.16 -0.18
C ALA A 291 6.98 7.52 -0.27
N SER A 292 6.81 6.31 0.24
CA SER A 292 5.51 5.62 0.28
C SER A 292 4.50 6.38 1.14
N ASN A 293 4.91 6.84 2.32
CA ASN A 293 4.06 7.65 3.20
C ASN A 293 3.63 8.98 2.56
N GLN A 294 4.44 9.53 1.66
CA GLN A 294 4.12 10.71 0.86
C GLN A 294 3.34 10.38 -0.42
N ARG A 295 2.89 9.15 -0.60
CA ARG A 295 2.19 8.64 -1.80
C ARG A 295 3.01 8.76 -3.09
N GLN A 296 4.33 8.73 -3.00
CA GLN A 296 5.27 8.79 -4.13
C GLN A 296 5.70 7.36 -4.52
N SER A 297 4.78 6.57 -5.04
CA SER A 297 4.99 5.13 -5.30
C SER A 297 6.18 4.84 -6.23
N GLN A 298 6.41 5.68 -7.25
CA GLN A 298 7.56 5.50 -8.17
C GLN A 298 8.90 5.75 -7.47
N ALA A 299 9.01 6.80 -6.68
CA ALA A 299 10.22 7.07 -5.90
C ALA A 299 10.46 5.96 -4.86
N SER A 300 9.39 5.47 -4.22
CA SER A 300 9.46 4.33 -3.31
C SER A 300 10.01 3.10 -4.00
N LEU A 301 9.50 2.74 -5.19
CA LEU A 301 9.99 1.59 -5.97
C LEU A 301 11.47 1.74 -6.32
N VAL A 302 11.90 2.93 -6.76
CA VAL A 302 13.32 3.21 -7.06
C VAL A 302 14.20 2.94 -5.84
N PHE A 303 13.85 3.46 -4.68
CA PHE A 303 14.63 3.22 -3.45
C PHE A 303 14.64 1.75 -3.03
N VAL A 304 13.54 1.03 -3.21
CA VAL A 304 13.48 -0.42 -2.95
C VAL A 304 14.40 -1.18 -3.89
N GLN A 305 14.44 -0.84 -5.18
CA GLN A 305 15.35 -1.48 -6.15
C GLN A 305 16.82 -1.21 -5.82
N LEU A 306 17.14 0.01 -5.37
CA LEU A 306 18.49 0.35 -4.88
C LEU A 306 18.85 -0.47 -3.62
N ALA A 307 17.89 -0.67 -2.71
CA ALA A 307 18.09 -1.53 -1.54
C ALA A 307 18.37 -2.99 -1.94
N LEU A 308 17.60 -3.53 -2.88
CA LEU A 308 17.77 -4.88 -3.40
C LEU A 308 19.10 -5.08 -4.15
N ARG A 309 19.62 -4.04 -4.80
CA ARG A 309 20.96 -4.07 -5.41
C ARG A 309 22.05 -4.23 -4.34
N LEU A 310 21.88 -3.60 -3.19
CA LEU A 310 22.82 -3.68 -2.06
C LEU A 310 22.67 -4.98 -1.25
N ASP A 311 21.43 -5.43 -1.04
CA ASP A 311 21.09 -6.64 -0.28
C ASP A 311 19.98 -7.44 -0.98
N PRO A 312 20.33 -8.29 -1.97
CA PRO A 312 19.34 -9.00 -2.80
C PRO A 312 18.48 -10.02 -2.05
N LYS A 313 18.85 -10.37 -0.82
CA LYS A 313 18.15 -11.36 0.01
C LYS A 313 17.29 -10.71 1.11
N ARG A 314 17.08 -9.42 1.05
CA ARG A 314 16.30 -8.69 2.04
C ARG A 314 14.81 -8.88 1.79
N ASP A 315 14.18 -9.73 2.59
CA ASP A 315 12.78 -10.13 2.39
C ASP A 315 11.81 -8.95 2.43
N GLU A 316 12.02 -7.96 3.34
CA GLU A 316 11.19 -6.76 3.41
C GLU A 316 11.24 -5.94 2.11
N ALA A 317 12.41 -5.85 1.50
CA ALA A 317 12.58 -5.14 0.23
C ALA A 317 11.92 -5.92 -0.92
N ILE A 318 12.07 -7.25 -0.93
CA ILE A 318 11.41 -8.13 -1.91
C ILE A 318 9.90 -7.98 -1.84
N LEU A 319 9.32 -8.05 -0.63
CA LEU A 319 7.87 -7.90 -0.43
C LEU A 319 7.39 -6.52 -0.87
N MET A 320 8.06 -5.46 -0.44
CA MET A 320 7.68 -4.09 -0.79
C MET A 320 7.80 -3.83 -2.30
N ALA A 321 8.83 -4.35 -2.96
CA ALA A 321 8.95 -4.27 -4.43
C ALA A 321 7.78 -4.96 -5.12
N GLY A 322 7.45 -6.18 -4.70
CA GLY A 322 6.31 -6.93 -5.24
C GLY A 322 4.98 -6.19 -5.04
N GLU A 323 4.74 -5.59 -3.86
CA GLU A 323 3.55 -4.81 -3.59
C GLU A 323 3.45 -3.55 -4.48
N LEU A 324 4.55 -2.80 -4.63
CA LEU A 324 4.59 -1.61 -5.47
C LEU A 324 4.39 -1.94 -6.96
N LEU A 325 4.99 -3.04 -7.44
CA LEU A 325 4.80 -3.53 -8.81
C LEU A 325 3.35 -3.96 -9.04
N GLY A 326 2.76 -4.72 -8.12
CA GLY A 326 1.36 -5.13 -8.19
C GLY A 326 0.38 -3.96 -8.18
N ALA A 327 0.63 -2.93 -7.35
CA ALA A 327 -0.15 -1.69 -7.33
C ALA A 327 -0.09 -0.94 -8.68
N ASN A 328 1.03 -1.06 -9.41
CA ASN A 328 1.20 -0.53 -10.76
C ASN A 328 0.67 -1.48 -11.85
N ARG A 329 -0.08 -2.53 -11.49
CA ARG A 329 -0.64 -3.59 -12.37
C ARG A 329 0.40 -4.47 -13.07
N ASP A 330 1.67 -4.42 -12.67
CA ASP A 330 2.72 -5.33 -13.13
C ASP A 330 2.71 -6.61 -12.26
N HIS A 331 1.64 -7.41 -12.46
CA HIS A 331 1.41 -8.61 -11.65
C HIS A 331 2.47 -9.70 -11.88
N ASP A 332 3.03 -9.79 -13.09
CA ASP A 332 4.05 -10.79 -13.41
C ASP A 332 5.38 -10.49 -12.69
N SER A 333 5.84 -9.26 -12.76
CA SER A 333 7.03 -8.82 -12.02
C SER A 333 6.81 -8.92 -10.51
N ALA A 334 5.61 -8.57 -10.01
CA ALA A 334 5.25 -8.72 -8.59
C ALA A 334 5.39 -10.18 -8.13
N ARG A 335 4.83 -11.14 -8.88
CA ARG A 335 4.94 -12.57 -8.58
C ARG A 335 6.39 -13.05 -8.61
N SER A 336 7.15 -12.59 -9.62
CA SER A 336 8.59 -12.89 -9.74
C SER A 336 9.39 -12.40 -8.53
N MET A 337 9.00 -11.26 -7.96
CA MET A 337 9.60 -10.75 -6.73
C MET A 337 9.23 -11.62 -5.53
N PHE A 338 7.94 -11.86 -5.28
CA PHE A 338 7.50 -12.70 -4.15
C PHE A 338 8.12 -14.10 -4.16
N ALA A 339 8.35 -14.67 -5.35
CA ALA A 339 8.99 -15.97 -5.52
C ALA A 339 10.47 -16.02 -5.05
N LYS A 340 11.13 -14.87 -4.89
CA LYS A 340 12.52 -14.79 -4.38
C LYS A 340 12.63 -15.01 -2.87
N VAL A 341 11.52 -14.92 -2.12
CA VAL A 341 11.52 -15.14 -0.68
C VAL A 341 11.75 -16.62 -0.38
N SER A 342 12.80 -16.91 0.39
CA SER A 342 13.18 -18.29 0.73
C SER A 342 12.10 -19.00 1.55
N GLU A 343 11.90 -20.30 1.32
CA GLU A 343 11.00 -21.13 2.15
C GLU A 343 11.38 -21.16 3.64
N LYS A 344 12.63 -20.88 3.96
CA LYS A 344 13.13 -20.79 5.34
C LYS A 344 12.89 -19.42 5.98
N SER A 345 12.44 -18.46 5.22
CA SER A 345 12.16 -17.10 5.72
C SER A 345 10.90 -17.09 6.60
N PRO A 346 10.89 -16.36 7.71
CA PRO A 346 9.67 -16.08 8.46
C PRO A 346 8.59 -15.38 7.61
N GLN A 347 8.98 -14.69 6.54
CA GLN A 347 8.09 -13.95 5.64
C GLN A 347 7.59 -14.79 4.45
N TYR A 348 7.97 -16.07 4.36
CA TYR A 348 7.60 -16.95 3.25
C TYR A 348 6.08 -17.05 3.03
N VAL A 349 5.33 -17.30 4.12
CA VAL A 349 3.87 -17.40 4.04
C VAL A 349 3.25 -16.09 3.58
N GLN A 350 3.76 -14.96 4.03
CA GLN A 350 3.31 -13.65 3.57
C GLN A 350 3.56 -13.45 2.07
N ALA A 351 4.75 -13.81 1.59
CA ALA A 351 5.08 -13.74 0.16
C ALA A 351 4.15 -14.62 -0.69
N ARG A 352 3.89 -15.86 -0.26
CA ARG A 352 2.95 -16.77 -0.92
C ARG A 352 1.52 -16.21 -0.95
N SER A 353 1.08 -15.60 0.13
CA SER A 353 -0.22 -14.93 0.24
C SER A 353 -0.34 -13.76 -0.72
N ARG A 354 0.67 -12.90 -0.81
CA ARG A 354 0.72 -11.79 -1.78
C ARG A 354 0.73 -12.29 -3.23
N MET A 355 1.45 -13.39 -3.49
CA MET A 355 1.48 -14.03 -4.81
C MET A 355 0.11 -14.58 -5.21
N ALA A 356 -0.62 -15.21 -4.28
CA ALA A 356 -1.98 -15.69 -4.52
C ALA A 356 -2.95 -14.53 -4.82
N TRP A 357 -2.87 -13.42 -4.07
CA TRP A 357 -3.64 -12.21 -4.39
C TRP A 357 -3.30 -11.62 -5.74
N SER A 358 -2.02 -11.57 -6.12
CA SER A 358 -1.58 -11.09 -7.45
C SER A 358 -2.15 -11.94 -8.58
N LEU A 359 -2.18 -13.29 -8.42
CA LEU A 359 -2.83 -14.20 -9.35
C LEU A 359 -4.34 -13.91 -9.48
N ASN A 360 -5.02 -13.72 -8.35
CA ASN A 360 -6.44 -13.40 -8.34
C ASN A 360 -6.75 -12.08 -9.06
N GLN A 361 -5.95 -11.04 -8.80
CA GLN A 361 -6.10 -9.72 -9.42
C GLN A 361 -5.80 -9.72 -10.92
N SER A 362 -4.92 -10.61 -11.39
CA SER A 362 -4.65 -10.79 -12.83
C SER A 362 -5.67 -11.68 -13.54
N GLY A 363 -6.70 -12.18 -12.82
CA GLY A 363 -7.78 -13.01 -13.38
C GLY A 363 -7.51 -14.52 -13.35
N ASP A 364 -6.33 -14.96 -12.87
CA ASP A 364 -6.03 -16.39 -12.72
C ASP A 364 -6.50 -16.92 -11.36
N THR A 365 -7.82 -16.90 -11.19
CA THR A 365 -8.50 -17.33 -9.95
C THR A 365 -8.17 -18.78 -9.57
N ASN A 366 -8.09 -19.69 -10.53
CA ASN A 366 -7.83 -21.10 -10.24
C ASN A 366 -6.42 -21.29 -9.67
N ALA A 367 -5.41 -20.66 -10.26
CA ALA A 367 -4.05 -20.70 -9.72
C ALA A 367 -3.95 -20.00 -8.36
N ALA A 368 -4.66 -18.90 -8.16
CA ALA A 368 -4.72 -18.19 -6.87
C ALA A 368 -5.24 -19.10 -5.75
N ILE A 369 -6.37 -19.77 -5.97
CA ILE A 369 -6.98 -20.71 -5.01
C ILE A 369 -6.07 -21.91 -4.76
N ALA A 370 -5.47 -22.49 -5.82
CA ALA A 370 -4.57 -23.62 -5.69
C ALA A 370 -3.34 -23.26 -4.84
N LEU A 371 -2.73 -22.10 -5.10
CA LEU A 371 -1.59 -21.59 -4.33
C LEU A 371 -1.93 -21.32 -2.87
N ALA A 372 -3.09 -20.70 -2.61
CA ALA A 372 -3.53 -20.41 -1.24
C ALA A 372 -3.83 -21.71 -0.47
N ARG A 373 -4.50 -22.69 -1.10
CA ARG A 373 -4.75 -24.02 -0.51
C ARG A 373 -3.45 -24.77 -0.21
N GLU A 374 -2.48 -24.78 -1.12
CA GLU A 374 -1.15 -25.36 -0.89
C GLU A 374 -0.46 -24.70 0.31
N THR A 375 -0.54 -23.36 0.40
CA THR A 375 0.08 -22.60 1.49
C THR A 375 -0.55 -22.97 2.83
N VAL A 376 -1.87 -23.10 2.92
CA VAL A 376 -2.58 -23.57 4.11
C VAL A 376 -2.22 -25.02 4.44
N ALA A 377 -2.16 -25.91 3.46
CA ALA A 377 -1.82 -27.31 3.68
C ALA A 377 -0.43 -27.49 4.33
N LYS A 378 0.54 -26.66 3.91
CA LYS A 378 1.89 -26.64 4.51
C LYS A 378 1.94 -25.91 5.86
N ASN A 379 1.00 -25.01 6.14
CA ASN A 379 0.98 -24.15 7.31
C ASN A 379 -0.44 -24.06 7.93
N PRO A 380 -1.01 -25.16 8.43
CA PRO A 380 -2.45 -25.25 8.73
C PRO A 380 -2.94 -24.35 9.87
N SER A 381 -2.05 -23.89 10.73
CA SER A 381 -2.38 -22.96 11.82
C SER A 381 -1.94 -21.52 11.55
N ASN A 382 -1.38 -21.24 10.36
CA ASN A 382 -0.89 -19.91 10.07
C ASN A 382 -2.05 -18.96 9.71
N ILE A 383 -2.21 -17.92 10.50
CA ILE A 383 -3.31 -16.94 10.41
C ILE A 383 -3.31 -16.23 9.05
N ILE A 384 -2.14 -15.85 8.52
CA ILE A 384 -2.02 -15.15 7.23
C ILE A 384 -2.47 -16.06 6.10
N ALA A 385 -2.04 -17.32 6.10
CA ALA A 385 -2.43 -18.29 5.07
C ALA A 385 -3.94 -18.54 5.08
N LEU A 386 -4.52 -18.79 6.27
CA LEU A 386 -5.96 -19.03 6.43
C LEU A 386 -6.79 -17.81 6.03
N SER A 387 -6.43 -16.61 6.48
CA SER A 387 -7.12 -15.38 6.11
C SER A 387 -7.08 -15.16 4.59
N THR A 388 -5.90 -15.32 3.98
CA THR A 388 -5.74 -15.16 2.52
C THR A 388 -6.62 -16.14 1.75
N LEU A 389 -6.64 -17.42 2.11
CA LEU A 389 -7.49 -18.41 1.44
C LEU A 389 -8.97 -18.09 1.60
N ALA A 390 -9.40 -17.75 2.82
CA ALA A 390 -10.79 -17.40 3.10
C ALA A 390 -11.26 -16.22 2.26
N ASP A 391 -10.45 -15.16 2.17
CA ASP A 391 -10.79 -13.96 1.41
C ASP A 391 -10.79 -14.22 -0.10
N ILE A 392 -9.81 -14.95 -0.64
CA ILE A 392 -9.80 -15.32 -2.07
C ILE A 392 -11.04 -16.16 -2.42
N LEU A 393 -11.42 -17.12 -1.58
CA LEU A 393 -12.63 -17.91 -1.78
C LEU A 393 -13.88 -17.02 -1.76
N ARG A 394 -13.99 -16.12 -0.78
CA ARG A 394 -15.13 -15.22 -0.61
C ARG A 394 -15.31 -14.25 -1.80
N VAL A 395 -14.24 -13.59 -2.25
CA VAL A 395 -14.33 -12.65 -3.39
C VAL A 395 -14.65 -13.35 -4.71
N ASN A 396 -14.38 -14.65 -4.80
CA ASN A 396 -14.74 -15.48 -5.95
C ASN A 396 -16.04 -16.28 -5.74
N SER A 397 -16.87 -15.86 -4.78
CA SER A 397 -18.20 -16.43 -4.48
C SER A 397 -18.20 -17.90 -4.04
N LEU A 398 -17.07 -18.43 -3.60
CA LEU A 398 -16.94 -19.78 -3.02
C LEU A 398 -17.22 -19.72 -1.52
N PHE A 399 -18.43 -19.32 -1.15
CA PHE A 399 -18.79 -18.94 0.21
C PHE A 399 -18.77 -20.12 1.18
N GLU A 400 -19.24 -21.31 0.80
CA GLU A 400 -19.20 -22.49 1.68
C GLU A 400 -17.76 -22.87 2.05
N ASP A 401 -16.86 -22.90 1.06
CA ASP A 401 -15.45 -23.15 1.31
C ASP A 401 -14.82 -22.06 2.21
N SER A 402 -15.20 -20.79 1.97
CA SER A 402 -14.75 -19.67 2.81
C SER A 402 -15.18 -19.84 4.27
N ILE A 403 -16.43 -20.24 4.54
CA ILE A 403 -16.94 -20.49 5.89
C ILE A 403 -16.09 -21.54 6.60
N ILE A 404 -15.74 -22.63 5.91
CA ILE A 404 -14.92 -23.70 6.47
C ILE A 404 -13.55 -23.16 6.91
N VAL A 405 -12.90 -22.37 6.04
CA VAL A 405 -11.59 -21.79 6.31
C VAL A 405 -11.65 -20.72 7.42
N VAL A 406 -12.68 -19.88 7.46
CA VAL A 406 -12.84 -18.88 8.52
C VAL A 406 -13.11 -19.56 9.88
N ASN A 407 -13.81 -20.68 9.91
CA ASN A 407 -13.96 -21.47 11.14
C ASN A 407 -12.59 -21.95 11.68
N GLN A 408 -11.70 -22.42 10.78
CA GLN A 408 -10.32 -22.77 11.18
C GLN A 408 -9.55 -21.53 11.64
N LEU A 409 -9.68 -20.41 10.94
CA LEU A 409 -9.03 -19.15 11.30
C LEU A 409 -9.42 -18.70 12.71
N ILE A 410 -10.71 -18.66 13.03
CA ILE A 410 -11.23 -18.29 14.35
C ILE A 410 -10.74 -19.26 15.43
N ALA A 411 -10.72 -20.57 15.15
CA ALA A 411 -10.25 -21.57 16.10
C ALA A 411 -8.74 -21.47 16.40
N ASN A 412 -7.94 -20.97 15.45
CA ASN A 412 -6.49 -20.83 15.61
C ASN A 412 -6.07 -19.47 16.20
N LYS A 413 -6.96 -18.47 16.26
CA LYS A 413 -6.68 -17.17 16.87
C LYS A 413 -6.99 -17.20 18.37
N PRO A 414 -6.07 -16.80 19.25
CA PRO A 414 -6.38 -16.61 20.68
C PRO A 414 -7.51 -15.59 20.88
N GLU A 415 -7.51 -14.53 20.11
CA GLU A 415 -8.51 -13.47 20.11
C GLU A 415 -8.94 -13.18 18.66
N PRO A 416 -10.04 -13.76 18.18
CA PRO A 416 -10.59 -13.44 16.87
C PRO A 416 -11.01 -11.96 16.79
N SER A 417 -10.77 -11.34 15.64
CA SER A 417 -11.10 -9.95 15.39
C SER A 417 -12.55 -9.79 14.90
N TRP A 418 -13.07 -8.56 14.96
CA TRP A 418 -14.36 -8.24 14.36
C TRP A 418 -14.42 -8.62 12.86
N GLY A 419 -13.31 -8.44 12.13
CA GLY A 419 -13.22 -8.76 10.70
C GLY A 419 -13.38 -10.26 10.39
N ASP A 420 -12.98 -11.14 11.31
CA ASP A 420 -13.16 -12.58 11.15
C ASP A 420 -14.65 -12.96 11.22
N TYR A 421 -15.38 -12.42 12.20
CA TYR A 421 -16.82 -12.61 12.32
C TYR A 421 -17.58 -11.95 11.16
N PHE A 422 -17.18 -10.74 10.76
CA PHE A 422 -17.75 -10.05 9.60
C PHE A 422 -17.61 -10.88 8.31
N SER A 423 -16.41 -11.35 8.01
CA SER A 423 -16.13 -12.17 6.81
C SER A 423 -16.96 -13.45 6.79
N ARG A 424 -17.09 -14.14 7.94
CA ARG A 424 -17.93 -15.34 8.05
C ARG A 424 -19.41 -15.00 7.94
N GLY A 425 -19.86 -13.93 8.60
CA GLY A 425 -21.24 -13.46 8.55
C GLY A 425 -21.67 -13.12 7.13
N VAL A 426 -20.84 -12.41 6.37
CA VAL A 426 -21.09 -12.15 4.94
C VAL A 426 -21.22 -13.44 4.15
N SER A 427 -20.31 -14.40 4.33
CA SER A 427 -20.34 -15.67 3.61
C SER A 427 -21.58 -16.51 3.97
N LEU A 428 -21.95 -16.55 5.26
CA LEU A 428 -23.16 -17.23 5.74
C LEU A 428 -24.45 -16.63 5.16
N ASP A 429 -24.53 -15.31 5.07
CA ASP A 429 -25.66 -14.62 4.46
C ASP A 429 -25.81 -14.97 2.97
N ARG A 430 -24.68 -14.99 2.24
CA ARG A 430 -24.66 -15.33 0.82
C ARG A 430 -25.10 -16.77 0.51
N VAL A 431 -24.95 -17.70 1.46
CA VAL A 431 -25.44 -19.08 1.33
C VAL A 431 -26.82 -19.29 1.97
N GLY A 432 -27.51 -18.21 2.38
CA GLY A 432 -28.87 -18.25 2.93
C GLY A 432 -28.96 -18.68 4.41
N ARG A 433 -27.83 -18.76 5.13
CA ARG A 433 -27.78 -19.14 6.56
C ARG A 433 -27.91 -17.90 7.44
N TRP A 434 -29.01 -17.13 7.27
CA TRP A 434 -29.18 -15.81 7.89
C TRP A 434 -29.06 -15.80 9.41
N THR A 435 -29.70 -16.75 10.12
CA THR A 435 -29.66 -16.77 11.59
C THR A 435 -28.23 -16.83 12.15
N GLU A 436 -27.35 -17.54 11.47
CA GLU A 436 -25.92 -17.65 11.85
C GLU A 436 -25.17 -16.38 11.40
N ALA A 437 -25.48 -15.89 10.20
CA ALA A 437 -24.91 -14.65 9.67
C ALA A 437 -25.19 -13.46 10.59
N GLU A 438 -26.45 -13.28 11.00
CA GLU A 438 -26.84 -12.18 11.88
C GLU A 438 -26.12 -12.23 13.22
N LYS A 439 -25.93 -13.42 13.79
CA LYS A 439 -25.17 -13.59 15.03
C LYS A 439 -23.71 -13.11 14.87
N ASP A 440 -23.08 -13.48 13.77
CA ASP A 440 -21.70 -13.08 13.50
C ASP A 440 -21.58 -11.59 13.19
N LEU A 441 -22.50 -11.03 12.39
CA LEU A 441 -22.54 -9.60 12.08
C LEU A 441 -22.79 -8.75 13.33
N LYS A 442 -23.70 -9.18 14.22
CA LYS A 442 -23.91 -8.54 15.54
C LYS A 442 -22.65 -8.61 16.39
N LYS A 443 -21.96 -9.75 16.38
CA LYS A 443 -20.69 -9.89 17.10
C LYS A 443 -19.61 -8.96 16.58
N ALA A 444 -19.48 -8.83 15.25
CA ALA A 444 -18.57 -7.88 14.61
C ALA A 444 -18.93 -6.43 15.00
N PHE A 445 -20.22 -6.08 15.01
CA PHE A 445 -20.71 -4.77 15.45
C PHE A 445 -20.41 -4.48 16.93
N GLU A 446 -20.61 -5.44 17.82
CA GLU A 446 -20.26 -5.30 19.25
C GLU A 446 -18.77 -5.00 19.45
N MET A 447 -17.91 -5.65 18.66
CA MET A 447 -16.44 -5.52 18.76
C MET A 447 -15.94 -4.21 18.13
N ASN A 448 -16.56 -3.75 17.04
CA ASN A 448 -16.21 -2.49 16.37
C ASN A 448 -17.50 -1.74 15.94
N PRO A 449 -18.14 -1.03 16.86
CA PRO A 449 -19.46 -0.43 16.62
C PRO A 449 -19.46 0.76 15.66
N ASN A 450 -18.29 1.26 15.24
CA ASN A 450 -18.16 2.40 14.33
C ASN A 450 -17.59 2.00 12.95
N GLU A 451 -17.42 0.70 12.67
CA GLU A 451 -16.92 0.25 11.38
C GLU A 451 -18.00 0.41 10.30
N PRO A 452 -17.79 1.28 9.28
CA PRO A 452 -18.81 1.57 8.28
C PRO A 452 -19.29 0.35 7.50
N ASP A 453 -18.39 -0.60 7.19
CA ASP A 453 -18.76 -1.80 6.44
C ASP A 453 -19.67 -2.72 7.25
N VAL A 454 -19.39 -2.87 8.56
CA VAL A 454 -20.25 -3.66 9.48
C VAL A 454 -21.61 -3.00 9.65
N LEU A 455 -21.62 -1.67 9.87
CA LEU A 455 -22.85 -0.89 10.02
C LEU A 455 -23.73 -0.99 8.78
N ASN A 456 -23.12 -0.80 7.61
CA ASN A 456 -23.85 -0.86 6.35
C ASN A 456 -24.33 -2.28 6.03
N TYR A 457 -23.50 -3.29 6.17
CA TYR A 457 -23.89 -4.65 5.80
C TYR A 457 -24.99 -5.20 6.71
N LEU A 458 -24.88 -5.04 8.04
CA LEU A 458 -25.91 -5.46 8.98
C LEU A 458 -27.23 -4.69 8.76
N GLY A 459 -27.13 -3.36 8.62
CA GLY A 459 -28.29 -2.50 8.36
C GLY A 459 -28.98 -2.84 7.05
N TYR A 460 -28.23 -2.95 5.96
CA TYR A 460 -28.75 -3.30 4.64
C TYR A 460 -29.41 -4.71 4.64
N SER A 461 -28.76 -5.69 5.28
CA SER A 461 -29.34 -7.04 5.38
C SER A 461 -30.67 -7.07 6.11
N TRP A 462 -30.88 -6.24 7.14
CA TRP A 462 -32.18 -6.07 7.80
C TRP A 462 -33.17 -5.33 6.89
N ILE A 463 -32.76 -4.27 6.19
CA ILE A 463 -33.59 -3.51 5.25
C ILE A 463 -34.14 -4.42 4.16
N GLU A 464 -33.30 -5.26 3.56
CA GLU A 464 -33.73 -6.19 2.52
C GLU A 464 -34.79 -7.18 3.02
N ARG A 465 -34.63 -7.66 4.23
CA ARG A 465 -35.57 -8.62 4.87
C ARG A 465 -36.81 -7.97 5.46
N GLY A 466 -36.87 -6.64 5.54
CA GLY A 466 -37.93 -5.92 6.22
C GLY A 466 -37.90 -6.09 7.75
N GLU A 467 -36.73 -6.43 8.30
CA GLU A 467 -36.52 -6.67 9.73
C GLU A 467 -35.88 -5.43 10.38
N ASN A 468 -36.26 -5.10 11.60
CA ASN A 468 -35.64 -4.02 12.40
C ASN A 468 -35.42 -2.70 11.64
N LEU A 469 -36.32 -2.31 10.74
CA LEU A 469 -36.12 -1.25 9.74
C LEU A 469 -35.63 0.08 10.33
N GLU A 470 -36.24 0.54 11.46
CA GLU A 470 -35.84 1.79 12.09
C GLU A 470 -34.38 1.73 12.60
N GLN A 471 -34.02 0.62 13.25
CA GLN A 471 -32.68 0.40 13.75
C GLN A 471 -31.68 0.22 12.59
N ALA A 472 -32.09 -0.46 11.53
CA ALA A 472 -31.28 -0.66 10.32
C ALA A 472 -30.92 0.68 9.65
N VAL A 473 -31.92 1.56 9.46
CA VAL A 473 -31.71 2.90 8.92
C VAL A 473 -30.78 3.72 9.81
N GLU A 474 -30.86 3.59 11.14
CA GLU A 474 -29.94 4.31 12.04
C GLU A 474 -28.50 3.80 11.92
N LEU A 475 -28.28 2.49 11.76
CA LEU A 475 -26.95 1.95 11.49
C LEU A 475 -26.38 2.49 10.17
N VAL A 476 -27.18 2.47 9.09
CA VAL A 476 -26.72 2.94 7.78
C VAL A 476 -26.49 4.46 7.77
N LYS A 477 -27.28 5.27 8.50
CA LYS A 477 -26.99 6.70 8.72
C LYS A 477 -25.59 6.92 9.30
N ARG A 478 -25.24 6.14 10.31
CA ARG A 478 -23.89 6.20 10.91
C ARG A 478 -22.81 5.80 9.91
N ALA A 479 -23.07 4.81 9.06
CA ALA A 479 -22.16 4.42 7.99
C ALA A 479 -21.96 5.55 6.96
N VAL A 480 -23.07 6.23 6.53
CA VAL A 480 -23.00 7.41 5.63
C VAL A 480 -22.22 8.55 6.27
N ALA A 481 -22.42 8.82 7.57
CA ALA A 481 -21.68 9.86 8.27
C ALA A 481 -20.18 9.60 8.31
N ALA A 482 -19.76 8.33 8.39
CA ALA A 482 -18.36 7.91 8.38
C ALA A 482 -17.74 7.88 6.97
N ARG A 483 -18.54 7.57 5.93
CA ARG A 483 -18.12 7.53 4.51
C ARG A 483 -19.11 8.26 3.61
N PRO A 484 -19.17 9.59 3.64
CA PRO A 484 -20.17 10.39 2.93
C PRO A 484 -20.01 10.43 1.40
N ASP A 485 -18.90 9.93 0.90
CA ASP A 485 -18.52 9.80 -0.51
C ASP A 485 -18.78 8.40 -1.10
N SER A 486 -19.35 7.47 -0.31
CA SER A 486 -19.72 6.14 -0.78
C SER A 486 -21.12 6.12 -1.39
N GLY A 487 -21.21 5.89 -2.72
CA GLY A 487 -22.47 5.69 -3.43
C GLY A 487 -23.26 4.51 -2.88
N ALA A 488 -22.61 3.36 -2.70
CA ALA A 488 -23.25 2.13 -2.19
C ALA A 488 -23.82 2.26 -0.78
N ILE A 489 -23.12 2.95 0.15
CA ILE A 489 -23.64 3.18 1.51
C ILE A 489 -24.79 4.18 1.48
N THR A 490 -24.71 5.21 0.64
CA THR A 490 -25.78 6.20 0.46
C THR A 490 -27.03 5.56 -0.17
N ASP A 491 -26.85 4.64 -1.13
CA ASP A 491 -27.91 3.82 -1.72
C ASP A 491 -28.63 2.98 -0.66
N SER A 492 -27.88 2.27 0.18
CA SER A 492 -28.45 1.49 1.30
C SER A 492 -29.34 2.34 2.21
N LEU A 493 -28.95 3.60 2.46
CA LEU A 493 -29.78 4.52 3.26
C LEU A 493 -31.05 4.93 2.52
N GLY A 494 -30.94 5.28 1.23
CA GLY A 494 -32.07 5.60 0.38
C GLY A 494 -33.06 4.45 0.29
N TRP A 495 -32.54 3.24 0.11
CA TRP A 495 -33.35 2.01 0.09
C TRP A 495 -34.03 1.74 1.43
N GLY A 496 -33.36 2.00 2.55
CA GLY A 496 -33.96 1.93 3.88
C GLY A 496 -35.18 2.85 4.04
N TYR A 497 -35.06 4.10 3.56
CA TYR A 497 -36.21 5.02 3.57
C TYR A 497 -37.33 4.60 2.61
N TYR A 498 -36.97 4.01 1.46
CA TYR A 498 -37.95 3.41 0.56
C TYR A 498 -38.75 2.31 1.25
N LYS A 499 -38.10 1.39 1.94
CA LYS A 499 -38.76 0.32 2.71
C LYS A 499 -39.62 0.86 3.87
N LEU A 500 -39.24 1.98 4.47
CA LEU A 500 -40.05 2.71 5.46
C LEU A 500 -41.19 3.51 4.84
N GLY A 501 -41.35 3.53 3.51
CA GLY A 501 -42.39 4.28 2.82
C GLY A 501 -42.16 5.80 2.73
N ASN A 502 -41.00 6.29 3.12
CA ASN A 502 -40.60 7.69 2.94
C ASN A 502 -39.95 7.88 1.56
N PHE A 503 -40.79 7.81 0.52
CA PHE A 503 -40.31 7.78 -0.88
C PHE A 503 -39.65 9.10 -1.32
N GLN A 504 -40.04 10.23 -0.76
CA GLN A 504 -39.46 11.52 -1.11
C GLN A 504 -38.01 11.60 -0.65
N LEU A 505 -37.71 11.24 0.60
CA LEU A 505 -36.35 11.22 1.13
C LEU A 505 -35.52 10.10 0.47
N ALA A 506 -36.17 8.97 0.13
CA ALA A 506 -35.52 7.92 -0.63
C ALA A 506 -34.99 8.44 -1.99
N VAL A 507 -35.81 9.20 -2.74
CA VAL A 507 -35.40 9.82 -4.00
C VAL A 507 -34.19 10.73 -3.81
N GLU A 508 -34.23 11.64 -2.83
CA GLU A 508 -33.12 12.58 -2.58
C GLU A 508 -31.78 11.85 -2.32
N LEU A 509 -31.81 10.79 -1.51
CA LEU A 509 -30.62 10.00 -1.18
C LEU A 509 -30.14 9.14 -2.35
N LEU A 510 -31.06 8.52 -3.10
CA LEU A 510 -30.72 7.69 -4.25
C LEU A 510 -30.23 8.53 -5.43
N GLU A 511 -30.74 9.76 -5.63
CA GLU A 511 -30.18 10.72 -6.60
C GLU A 511 -28.73 11.08 -6.21
N ARG A 512 -28.46 11.32 -4.92
CA ARG A 512 -27.09 11.55 -4.44
C ARG A 512 -26.20 10.31 -4.64
N ALA A 513 -26.70 9.12 -4.34
CA ALA A 513 -25.96 7.88 -4.55
C ALA A 513 -25.59 7.69 -6.03
N ALA A 514 -26.52 7.97 -6.96
CA ALA A 514 -26.29 7.91 -8.40
C ALA A 514 -25.29 8.99 -8.91
N GLN A 515 -25.15 10.11 -8.23
CA GLN A 515 -24.11 11.10 -8.51
C GLN A 515 -22.72 10.59 -8.10
N LEU A 516 -22.65 9.81 -7.02
CA LEU A 516 -21.41 9.24 -6.50
C LEU A 516 -20.97 8.00 -7.28
N ASP A 517 -21.91 7.13 -7.65
CA ASP A 517 -21.67 5.94 -8.47
C ASP A 517 -22.81 5.70 -9.46
N ALA A 518 -22.65 6.26 -10.65
CA ALA A 518 -23.64 6.14 -11.71
C ALA A 518 -23.60 4.78 -12.43
N SER A 519 -22.59 3.95 -12.19
CA SER A 519 -22.34 2.70 -12.92
C SER A 519 -22.90 1.45 -12.25
N ASP A 520 -23.40 1.56 -11.02
CA ASP A 520 -23.97 0.45 -10.28
C ASP A 520 -25.41 0.14 -10.77
N PRO A 521 -25.71 -1.09 -11.24
CA PRO A 521 -27.03 -1.45 -11.73
C PRO A 521 -28.09 -1.55 -10.61
N ASP A 522 -27.75 -2.03 -9.41
CA ASP A 522 -28.69 -2.15 -8.29
C ASP A 522 -29.14 -0.75 -7.82
N LEU A 523 -28.20 0.19 -7.71
CA LEU A 523 -28.47 1.57 -7.35
C LEU A 523 -29.42 2.25 -8.35
N ASN A 524 -29.18 2.09 -9.65
CA ASN A 524 -30.07 2.65 -10.67
C ASN A 524 -31.46 2.00 -10.62
N ASN A 525 -31.55 0.71 -10.27
CA ASN A 525 -32.82 0.02 -10.06
C ASN A 525 -33.58 0.61 -8.85
N HIS A 526 -32.92 0.78 -7.69
CA HIS A 526 -33.51 1.39 -6.50
C HIS A 526 -34.01 2.82 -6.75
N LEU A 527 -33.22 3.62 -7.49
CA LEU A 527 -33.64 4.98 -7.87
C LEU A 527 -34.87 4.96 -8.79
N GLY A 528 -34.93 4.05 -9.75
CA GLY A 528 -36.09 3.84 -10.61
C GLY A 528 -37.35 3.49 -9.80
N ASP A 529 -37.21 2.58 -8.83
CA ASP A 529 -38.29 2.18 -7.95
C ASP A 529 -38.79 3.36 -7.09
N ALA A 530 -37.90 4.17 -6.54
CA ALA A 530 -38.23 5.35 -5.76
C ALA A 530 -38.96 6.42 -6.60
N TYR A 531 -38.43 6.70 -7.82
CA TYR A 531 -39.10 7.61 -8.74
C TYR A 531 -40.52 7.16 -9.10
N TRP A 532 -40.72 5.87 -9.30
CA TRP A 532 -42.06 5.33 -9.60
C TRP A 532 -43.07 5.60 -8.48
N GLN A 533 -42.64 5.42 -7.22
CA GLN A 533 -43.54 5.61 -6.06
C GLN A 533 -43.92 7.10 -5.84
N VAL A 534 -43.05 8.04 -6.21
CA VAL A 534 -43.37 9.48 -6.15
C VAL A 534 -44.06 10.00 -7.42
N GLY A 535 -44.41 9.14 -8.37
CA GLY A 535 -45.11 9.48 -9.62
C GLY A 535 -44.22 9.97 -10.76
N ARG A 536 -42.91 10.01 -10.60
CA ARG A 536 -41.93 10.39 -11.64
C ARG A 536 -41.66 9.20 -12.57
N LYS A 537 -42.68 8.80 -13.31
CA LYS A 537 -42.68 7.55 -14.09
C LYS A 537 -41.72 7.56 -15.26
N ILE A 538 -41.51 8.72 -15.90
CA ILE A 538 -40.56 8.85 -17.03
C ILE A 538 -39.14 8.65 -16.53
N GLU A 539 -38.78 9.27 -15.44
CA GLU A 539 -37.46 9.11 -14.83
C GLU A 539 -37.24 7.69 -14.31
N ALA A 540 -38.29 7.05 -13.76
CA ALA A 540 -38.23 5.64 -13.36
C ALA A 540 -37.88 4.73 -14.54
N GLN A 541 -38.59 4.88 -15.67
CA GLN A 541 -38.31 4.13 -16.89
C GLN A 541 -36.92 4.40 -17.44
N PHE A 542 -36.45 5.66 -17.35
CA PHE A 542 -35.09 6.00 -17.74
C PHE A 542 -34.05 5.24 -16.92
N GLN A 543 -34.21 5.21 -15.59
CA GLN A 543 -33.27 4.50 -14.71
C GLN A 543 -33.31 2.98 -14.96
N TRP A 544 -34.48 2.38 -15.08
CA TRP A 544 -34.60 0.96 -15.39
C TRP A 544 -34.00 0.58 -16.78
N ASN A 545 -34.19 1.42 -17.80
CA ASN A 545 -33.50 1.21 -19.09
C ASN A 545 -31.98 1.33 -18.94
N ARG A 546 -31.50 2.26 -18.09
CA ARG A 546 -30.07 2.40 -17.81
C ARG A 546 -29.50 1.14 -17.16
N VAL A 547 -30.20 0.49 -16.24
CA VAL A 547 -29.78 -0.79 -15.63
C VAL A 547 -29.42 -1.80 -16.72
N LEU A 548 -30.24 -1.92 -17.78
CA LEU A 548 -30.01 -2.89 -18.86
C LEU A 548 -28.72 -2.62 -19.64
N THR A 549 -28.20 -1.39 -19.60
CA THR A 549 -26.93 -1.01 -20.24
C THR A 549 -25.70 -1.26 -19.36
N LEU A 550 -25.88 -1.54 -18.07
CA LEU A 550 -24.83 -1.66 -17.06
C LEU A 550 -24.40 -3.10 -16.76
N SER A 551 -24.74 -4.05 -17.66
CA SER A 551 -24.44 -5.47 -17.48
C SER A 551 -24.98 -6.05 -16.15
N PRO A 552 -26.28 -5.92 -15.86
CA PRO A 552 -26.90 -6.44 -14.66
C PRO A 552 -26.83 -7.96 -14.58
N SER A 553 -27.04 -8.53 -13.38
CA SER A 553 -27.26 -9.98 -13.23
C SER A 553 -28.51 -10.42 -13.99
N ASP A 554 -28.58 -11.69 -14.40
CA ASP A 554 -29.76 -12.23 -15.12
C ASP A 554 -31.05 -12.03 -14.31
N LYS A 555 -30.99 -12.16 -12.99
CA LYS A 555 -32.10 -11.93 -12.08
C LYS A 555 -32.58 -10.48 -12.11
N LEU A 556 -31.65 -9.52 -11.95
CA LEU A 556 -31.97 -8.10 -11.97
C LEU A 556 -32.48 -7.66 -13.34
N LYS A 557 -31.89 -8.19 -14.42
CA LYS A 557 -32.35 -7.94 -15.79
C LYS A 557 -33.81 -8.34 -15.98
N ALA A 558 -34.18 -9.56 -15.60
CA ALA A 558 -35.57 -10.05 -15.71
C ALA A 558 -36.55 -9.23 -14.86
N GLU A 559 -36.14 -8.82 -13.66
CA GLU A 559 -36.91 -7.95 -12.77
C GLU A 559 -37.18 -6.58 -13.42
N VAL A 560 -36.14 -5.94 -13.95
CA VAL A 560 -36.23 -4.62 -14.56
C VAL A 560 -37.06 -4.66 -15.86
N GLU A 561 -36.89 -5.70 -16.70
CA GLU A 561 -37.71 -5.90 -17.89
C GLU A 561 -39.20 -6.01 -17.53
N ALA A 562 -39.54 -6.73 -16.46
CA ALA A 562 -40.92 -6.81 -15.96
C ALA A 562 -41.45 -5.44 -15.47
N LYS A 563 -40.63 -4.66 -14.76
CA LYS A 563 -40.96 -3.31 -14.30
C LYS A 563 -41.22 -2.35 -15.47
N LEU A 564 -40.46 -2.44 -16.53
CA LEU A 564 -40.65 -1.62 -17.74
C LEU A 564 -42.00 -1.89 -18.43
N VAL A 565 -42.49 -3.13 -18.37
CA VAL A 565 -43.79 -3.52 -18.96
C VAL A 565 -44.99 -3.14 -18.08
N SER A 566 -44.91 -3.49 -16.81
CA SER A 566 -46.09 -3.40 -15.89
C SER A 566 -45.98 -2.29 -14.86
N GLY A 567 -44.83 -1.65 -14.69
CA GLY A 567 -44.55 -0.75 -13.58
C GLY A 567 -44.52 -1.48 -12.23
N LEU A 568 -44.54 -0.71 -11.17
CA LEU A 568 -44.66 -1.21 -9.79
C LEU A 568 -46.05 -0.93 -9.20
N PRO A 569 -46.57 -1.80 -8.32
CA PRO A 569 -47.75 -1.49 -7.57
C PRO A 569 -47.51 -0.30 -6.65
N ALA A 570 -48.56 0.54 -6.45
CA ALA A 570 -48.48 1.63 -5.49
C ALA A 570 -48.35 1.06 -4.07
N LEU A 571 -47.28 1.44 -3.38
CA LEU A 571 -47.06 1.10 -1.99
C LEU A 571 -47.78 2.15 -1.13
N LYS A 572 -48.43 1.71 -0.05
CA LYS A 572 -48.98 2.67 0.93
C LYS A 572 -47.83 3.25 1.74
N PRO A 573 -47.69 4.59 1.81
CA PRO A 573 -46.77 5.21 2.74
C PRO A 573 -47.06 4.74 4.16
N MET A 574 -46.06 4.32 4.91
CA MET A 574 -46.23 4.05 6.32
C MET A 574 -46.53 5.39 7.02
N PRO A 575 -47.50 5.45 7.98
CA PRO A 575 -47.69 6.66 8.74
C PRO A 575 -46.39 7.06 9.41
N LEU A 576 -45.94 8.28 9.18
CA LEU A 576 -44.77 8.83 9.89
C LEU A 576 -45.06 8.69 11.38
N ALA A 577 -44.20 7.98 12.12
CA ALA A 577 -44.26 8.00 13.57
C ALA A 577 -44.24 9.47 14.02
N PRO A 578 -45.09 9.88 14.99
CA PRO A 578 -45.14 11.25 15.46
C PRO A 578 -43.72 11.66 15.86
N GLN A 579 -43.19 12.70 15.20
CA GLN A 579 -41.89 13.26 15.56
C GLN A 579 -41.95 13.63 17.05
N SER A 580 -41.18 12.93 17.89
CA SER A 580 -40.96 13.37 19.26
C SER A 580 -40.47 14.83 19.18
N PRO A 581 -41.03 15.75 19.97
CA PRO A 581 -40.66 17.15 19.91
C PRO A 581 -39.13 17.24 20.06
N ALA A 582 -38.50 17.88 19.09
CA ALA A 582 -37.06 18.09 19.07
C ALA A 582 -36.65 18.64 20.44
N LYS A 583 -35.85 17.88 21.19
CA LYS A 583 -35.15 18.43 22.34
C LYS A 583 -34.31 19.56 21.76
N SER A 584 -34.59 20.79 22.20
CA SER A 584 -33.87 21.99 21.79
C SER A 584 -32.40 21.75 21.91
N ASP A 585 -31.71 21.62 20.78
CA ASP A 585 -30.26 21.57 20.70
C ASP A 585 -29.75 22.92 21.23
N LYS A 586 -29.30 22.92 22.46
CA LYS A 586 -28.35 23.97 22.88
C LYS A 586 -27.13 23.84 21.99
N PRO A 587 -26.65 24.94 21.36
CA PRO A 587 -25.46 24.89 20.54
C PRO A 587 -24.30 24.36 21.38
N MET A 588 -23.70 23.27 20.94
CA MET A 588 -22.52 22.68 21.54
C MET A 588 -21.36 23.67 21.34
N LEU A 589 -21.04 24.42 22.42
CA LEU A 589 -19.87 25.28 22.47
C LEU A 589 -18.62 24.42 22.29
N LEU A 590 -17.92 24.63 21.19
CA LEU A 590 -16.57 24.08 20.99
C LEU A 590 -15.67 24.53 22.14
N PRO A 591 -14.85 23.65 22.73
CA PRO A 591 -13.90 24.05 23.75
C PRO A 591 -12.88 25.01 23.13
N LYS A 592 -12.78 26.21 23.71
CA LYS A 592 -11.75 27.19 23.40
C LYS A 592 -10.38 26.58 23.69
N GLY A 593 -9.51 26.54 22.66
CA GLY A 593 -8.13 26.11 22.80
C GLY A 593 -7.43 26.86 23.93
N GLY A 594 -6.96 26.10 24.91
CA GLY A 594 -6.06 26.60 25.93
C GLY A 594 -4.68 26.83 25.33
N THR A 595 -4.28 28.08 25.24
CA THR A 595 -2.88 28.50 25.10
C THR A 595 -2.16 28.16 26.39
N THR A 596 -1.21 27.25 26.34
CA THR A 596 -0.18 27.14 27.35
C THR A 596 1.14 27.61 26.78
N THR A 597 1.68 28.59 27.47
CA THR A 597 2.99 29.23 27.33
C THR A 597 4.14 28.21 27.28
#